data_9e7065b4f8d8ee19ea786a869ab231b7
#
_entry.id   9e7065b4f8d8ee19ea786a869ab231b7
#
_cell.length_a   1.000
_cell.length_b   1.000
_cell.length_c   1.000
_cell.angle_alpha   90.00
_cell.angle_beta   90.00
_cell.angle_gamma   90.00
#
_symmetry.space_group_name_H-M   'P 1'
#
loop_
_entity.id
_entity.type
_entity.pdbx_description
1 polymer ?
#
loop_
_entity_poly.entity_id
_entity_poly.type
_entity_poly.pdbx_seq_one_letter_code
_entity_poly.pdbx_strand_id
1 'polypeptide(L)'
;MALVTKTAVNRPAIGMLMLILGSVGSVQAANVPDLTGTYDLATLTPLQRPVAFGNNKFLSREEAEEIRLADQRLEAADNEASDPNREAPPVGGDGSPGAAGNVGGYNAFWIDNGDAAFAVNGKFRTSIITKPANGRTPELTPAGKQARAARYRNYRPNQGTAWWVKEGGQGPYDDMELRPLAERCLLGFGSVGGPPMLPVLYNNLKRIVQTDSHVMILTEMVHDVRVIRLNAEHRSSQLRSWMGDSVGHWEGDTLVVDTVNFVSNPALSGADENLRVIERFKKEKDGSLLYSFRVEDPTVWTTAWEGDFPWPRTDDKVYEYACHEGNYALGNIMRGARLLEQELEADSSAGGE
;
A
#
# COMPACT_ATOMS: atom_id res chain seq x y z
N MET A 1 -84.65 23.31 66.16
CA MET A 1 -84.78 22.11 65.35
C MET A 1 -83.67 22.19 64.28
N ALA A 2 -82.51 21.70 64.60
CA ALA A 2 -81.31 21.80 63.73
C ALA A 2 -80.83 20.38 63.39
N LEU A 3 -80.80 20.09 62.11
CA LEU A 3 -80.38 18.82 61.54
C LEU A 3 -78.85 18.89 61.41
N VAL A 4 -78.14 17.88 62.03
CA VAL A 4 -76.71 17.73 61.93
C VAL A 4 -76.44 16.74 60.79
N THR A 5 -75.85 17.15 59.72
CA THR A 5 -75.35 16.32 58.63
C THR A 5 -73.91 15.92 58.92
N LYS A 6 -73.62 14.59 58.99
CA LYS A 6 -72.29 13.99 59.08
C LYS A 6 -71.62 13.99 57.71
N THR A 7 -70.51 14.66 57.60
CA THR A 7 -69.59 14.61 56.43
C THR A 7 -68.62 13.41 56.61
N ALA A 8 -68.62 12.54 55.60
CA ALA A 8 -67.66 11.45 55.54
C ALA A 8 -66.31 11.92 54.99
N VAL A 9 -65.25 11.64 55.72
CA VAL A 9 -63.83 11.93 55.31
C VAL A 9 -63.33 10.82 54.42
N ASN A 10 -63.06 11.16 53.17
CA ASN A 10 -62.41 10.29 52.19
C ASN A 10 -60.91 10.29 52.48
N ARG A 11 -60.30 9.10 52.74
CA ARG A 11 -58.88 8.91 52.88
C ARG A 11 -58.30 8.66 51.45
N PRO A 12 -57.22 9.32 51.01
CA PRO A 12 -56.55 9.01 49.79
C PRO A 12 -55.71 7.73 49.94
N ALA A 13 -55.85 6.85 48.94
CA ALA A 13 -55.02 5.67 48.77
C ALA A 13 -53.59 6.08 48.38
N ILE A 14 -52.61 5.73 49.19
CA ILE A 14 -51.18 5.92 48.92
C ILE A 14 -50.82 4.85 47.85
N GLY A 15 -50.70 5.29 46.59
CA GLY A 15 -50.14 4.48 45.51
C GLY A 15 -48.63 4.23 45.76
N MET A 16 -48.23 3.02 45.96
CA MET A 16 -46.85 2.58 46.10
C MET A 16 -46.19 2.60 44.72
N LEU A 17 -45.39 3.65 44.46
CA LEU A 17 -44.60 3.78 43.25
C LEU A 17 -43.42 2.78 43.31
N MET A 18 -43.50 1.65 42.60
CA MET A 18 -42.38 0.73 42.41
C MET A 18 -41.37 1.44 41.51
N LEU A 19 -40.25 1.88 42.06
CA LEU A 19 -39.06 2.26 41.31
C LEU A 19 -38.45 0.94 40.72
N ILE A 20 -38.64 0.74 39.44
CA ILE A 20 -37.86 -0.24 38.67
C ILE A 20 -36.45 0.36 38.51
N LEU A 21 -35.54 -0.01 39.38
CA LEU A 21 -34.08 0.18 39.17
C LEU A 21 -33.69 -0.69 37.98
N GLY A 22 -33.74 -0.10 36.76
CA GLY A 22 -33.09 -0.69 35.60
C GLY A 22 -31.59 -0.78 35.89
N SER A 23 -31.07 -1.99 36.02
CA SER A 23 -29.63 -2.24 36.04
C SER A 23 -29.04 -1.72 34.71
N VAL A 24 -28.46 -0.52 34.76
CA VAL A 24 -27.56 -0.07 33.70
C VAL A 24 -26.37 -1.02 33.77
N GLY A 25 -26.45 -2.08 32.98
CA GLY A 25 -25.30 -2.96 32.74
C GLY A 25 -24.17 -2.06 32.25
N SER A 26 -23.11 -1.93 33.07
CA SER A 26 -21.87 -1.33 32.61
C SER A 26 -21.42 -2.12 31.38
N VAL A 27 -21.55 -1.52 30.22
CA VAL A 27 -20.87 -2.01 29.00
C VAL A 27 -19.39 -1.92 29.35
N GLN A 28 -18.83 -3.05 29.75
CA GLN A 28 -17.40 -3.16 29.99
C GLN A 28 -16.76 -2.85 28.65
N ALA A 29 -16.03 -1.75 28.56
CA ALA A 29 -15.30 -1.41 27.35
C ALA A 29 -14.46 -2.63 26.97
N ALA A 30 -14.75 -3.21 25.81
CA ALA A 30 -13.98 -4.33 25.30
C ALA A 30 -12.51 -3.87 25.33
N ASN A 31 -11.65 -4.67 25.97
CA ASN A 31 -10.23 -4.34 26.10
C ASN A 31 -9.61 -4.55 24.70
N VAL A 32 -9.71 -3.53 23.85
CA VAL A 32 -9.17 -3.57 22.48
C VAL A 32 -7.65 -3.67 22.53
N PRO A 33 -7.02 -4.48 21.68
CA PRO A 33 -5.57 -4.58 21.64
C PRO A 33 -4.93 -3.24 21.30
N ASP A 34 -3.82 -2.92 21.97
CA ASP A 34 -2.97 -1.81 21.58
C ASP A 34 -2.05 -2.27 20.43
N LEU A 35 -2.23 -1.66 19.25
CA LEU A 35 -1.44 -1.92 18.04
C LEU A 35 -0.21 -1.01 17.95
N THR A 36 0.00 -0.10 18.91
CA THR A 36 1.14 0.84 18.89
C THR A 36 2.46 0.09 18.83
N GLY A 37 3.29 0.42 17.85
CA GLY A 37 4.58 -0.23 17.63
C GLY A 37 5.18 0.09 16.27
N THR A 38 6.37 -0.44 16.05
CA THR A 38 7.02 -0.46 14.72
C THR A 38 6.94 -1.88 14.17
N TYR A 39 6.65 -1.99 12.90
CA TYR A 39 6.46 -3.26 12.20
C TYR A 39 7.21 -3.24 10.88
N ASP A 40 7.82 -4.36 10.53
CA ASP A 40 8.48 -4.54 9.25
C ASP A 40 7.60 -5.35 8.31
N LEU A 41 7.46 -4.87 7.06
CA LEU A 41 6.66 -5.54 6.04
C LEU A 41 7.52 -6.34 5.05
N ALA A 42 8.83 -6.26 5.17
CA ALA A 42 9.76 -6.88 4.24
C ALA A 42 9.57 -8.41 4.19
N THR A 43 9.54 -8.97 2.99
CA THR A 43 9.40 -10.42 2.79
C THR A 43 9.76 -10.84 1.37
N LEU A 44 10.42 -11.98 1.23
CA LEU A 44 10.70 -12.61 -0.08
C LEU A 44 9.46 -13.28 -0.71
N THR A 45 8.32 -13.36 0.02
CA THR A 45 7.08 -13.87 -0.55
C THR A 45 6.47 -12.83 -1.49
N PRO A 46 6.31 -13.13 -2.79
CA PRO A 46 5.80 -12.17 -3.76
C PRO A 46 4.31 -11.86 -3.55
N LEU A 47 3.86 -10.68 -3.99
CA LEU A 47 2.45 -10.34 -4.00
C LEU A 47 1.62 -11.37 -4.76
N GLN A 48 2.05 -11.73 -5.97
CA GLN A 48 1.37 -12.69 -6.83
C GLN A 48 2.16 -13.99 -6.91
N ARG A 49 1.45 -15.11 -6.87
CA ARG A 49 2.06 -16.44 -6.98
C ARG A 49 2.77 -16.62 -8.33
N PRO A 50 4.02 -17.01 -8.33
CA PRO A 50 4.71 -17.42 -9.56
C PRO A 50 3.93 -18.52 -10.29
N VAL A 51 3.90 -18.46 -11.62
CA VAL A 51 3.12 -19.39 -12.45
C VAL A 51 3.54 -20.86 -12.22
N ALA A 52 4.81 -21.10 -11.94
CA ALA A 52 5.36 -22.42 -11.67
C ALA A 52 4.67 -23.15 -10.49
N PHE A 53 4.14 -22.40 -9.50
CA PHE A 53 3.43 -23.00 -8.37
C PHE A 53 1.96 -23.33 -8.66
N GLY A 54 1.39 -22.89 -9.79
CA GLY A 54 -0.01 -23.13 -10.15
C GLY A 54 -0.97 -22.72 -9.02
N ASN A 55 -1.76 -23.67 -8.50
CA ASN A 55 -2.66 -23.46 -7.37
C ASN A 55 -2.04 -23.84 -6.01
N ASN A 56 -0.77 -24.21 -5.96
CA ASN A 56 -0.11 -24.57 -4.71
C ASN A 56 0.11 -23.32 -3.83
N LYS A 57 -0.65 -23.24 -2.76
CA LYS A 57 -0.64 -22.09 -1.82
C LYS A 57 0.56 -22.07 -0.88
N PHE A 58 1.19 -23.23 -0.67
CA PHE A 58 2.21 -23.39 0.36
C PHE A 58 3.52 -23.87 -0.24
N LEU A 59 4.63 -23.41 0.31
CA LEU A 59 5.96 -23.93 0.10
C LEU A 59 6.26 -25.05 1.09
N SER A 60 7.09 -26.01 0.71
CA SER A 60 7.78 -26.87 1.66
C SER A 60 8.84 -26.07 2.44
N ARG A 61 9.44 -26.68 3.46
CA ARG A 61 10.57 -26.06 4.18
C ARG A 61 11.79 -25.90 3.28
N GLU A 62 12.03 -26.91 2.45
CA GLU A 62 13.13 -26.96 1.51
C GLU A 62 13.00 -25.86 0.44
N GLU A 63 11.78 -25.68 -0.11
CA GLU A 63 11.50 -24.61 -1.08
C GLU A 63 11.66 -23.21 -0.46
N ALA A 64 11.17 -23.01 0.77
CA ALA A 64 11.34 -21.75 1.48
C ALA A 64 12.82 -21.44 1.80
N GLU A 65 13.59 -22.45 2.17
CA GLU A 65 15.03 -22.32 2.41
C GLU A 65 15.80 -22.05 1.11
N GLU A 66 15.43 -22.68 -0.01
CA GLU A 66 16.05 -22.38 -1.31
C GLU A 66 15.81 -20.93 -1.74
N ILE A 67 14.62 -20.37 -1.50
CA ILE A 67 14.33 -18.95 -1.76
C ILE A 67 15.27 -18.07 -0.92
N ARG A 68 15.41 -18.36 0.37
CA ARG A 68 16.30 -17.61 1.27
C ARG A 68 17.77 -17.68 0.81
N LEU A 69 18.24 -18.86 0.45
CA LEU A 69 19.61 -19.07 -0.02
C LEU A 69 19.87 -18.41 -1.38
N ALA A 70 18.86 -18.38 -2.25
CA ALA A 70 18.96 -17.72 -3.55
C ALA A 70 19.11 -16.19 -3.38
N ASP A 71 18.34 -15.61 -2.47
CA ASP A 71 18.43 -14.18 -2.13
C ASP A 71 19.79 -13.84 -1.52
N GLN A 72 20.28 -14.61 -0.57
CA GLN A 72 21.62 -14.41 0.01
C GLN A 72 22.77 -14.50 -1.03
N ARG A 73 22.65 -15.39 -2.00
CA ARG A 73 23.64 -15.46 -3.10
C ARG A 73 23.60 -14.21 -3.97
N LEU A 74 22.40 -13.68 -4.22
CA LEU A 74 22.21 -12.45 -4.98
C LEU A 74 22.77 -11.25 -4.22
N GLU A 75 22.44 -11.12 -2.92
CA GLU A 75 22.97 -10.06 -2.05
C GLU A 75 24.52 -10.09 -1.98
N ALA A 76 25.09 -11.29 -1.83
CA ALA A 76 26.54 -11.45 -1.82
C ALA A 76 27.17 -10.99 -3.14
N ALA A 77 26.57 -11.33 -4.29
CA ALA A 77 27.03 -10.88 -5.60
C ALA A 77 26.88 -9.36 -5.78
N ASP A 78 25.78 -8.79 -5.28
CA ASP A 78 25.53 -7.34 -5.34
C ASP A 78 26.50 -6.52 -4.45
N ASN A 79 27.04 -7.14 -3.41
CA ASN A 79 28.04 -6.54 -2.51
C ASN A 79 29.49 -6.73 -2.98
N GLU A 80 29.73 -7.47 -4.07
CA GLU A 80 31.08 -7.59 -4.63
C GLU A 80 31.59 -6.25 -5.14
N ALA A 81 32.88 -5.98 -4.91
CA ALA A 81 33.51 -4.77 -5.39
C ALA A 81 33.53 -4.75 -6.93
N SER A 82 33.14 -3.62 -7.51
CA SER A 82 33.23 -3.43 -8.96
C SER A 82 34.68 -3.47 -9.43
N ASP A 83 34.98 -4.22 -10.51
CA ASP A 83 36.29 -4.13 -11.16
C ASP A 83 36.44 -2.75 -11.82
N PRO A 84 37.40 -1.93 -11.38
CA PRO A 84 37.64 -0.60 -11.95
C PRO A 84 38.12 -0.62 -13.40
N ASN A 85 38.58 -1.77 -13.87
CA ASN A 85 39.12 -1.94 -15.25
C ASN A 85 38.10 -2.63 -16.19
N ARG A 86 36.90 -2.94 -15.74
CA ARG A 86 35.88 -3.56 -16.60
C ARG A 86 35.46 -2.59 -17.72
N GLU A 87 35.11 -3.12 -18.85
CA GLU A 87 34.46 -2.36 -19.92
C GLU A 87 33.09 -1.85 -19.46
N ALA A 88 32.67 -0.71 -20.01
CA ALA A 88 31.33 -0.21 -19.74
C ALA A 88 30.30 -1.22 -20.24
N PRO A 89 29.32 -1.58 -19.42
CA PRO A 89 28.25 -2.50 -19.88
C PRO A 89 27.46 -1.85 -21.02
N PRO A 90 26.80 -2.66 -21.88
CA PRO A 90 25.95 -2.16 -22.94
C PRO A 90 24.81 -1.31 -22.38
N VAL A 91 24.26 -0.43 -23.21
CA VAL A 91 23.09 0.39 -22.85
C VAL A 91 21.95 -0.54 -22.39
N GLY A 92 21.47 -0.33 -21.16
CA GLY A 92 20.47 -1.20 -20.52
C GLY A 92 21.04 -2.31 -19.63
N GLY A 93 22.37 -2.39 -19.48
CA GLY A 93 23.06 -3.43 -18.71
C GLY A 93 23.18 -4.75 -19.47
N ASP A 94 23.98 -5.68 -18.95
CA ASP A 94 24.20 -7.01 -19.51
C ASP A 94 23.36 -8.10 -18.84
N GLY A 95 22.51 -7.70 -17.86
CA GLY A 95 21.64 -8.62 -17.13
C GLY A 95 22.33 -9.45 -16.07
N SER A 96 23.64 -9.25 -15.83
CA SER A 96 24.33 -9.93 -14.74
C SER A 96 23.91 -9.37 -13.37
N PRO A 97 23.85 -10.20 -12.31
CA PRO A 97 23.60 -9.73 -10.97
C PRO A 97 24.76 -8.88 -10.44
N GLY A 98 24.45 -7.95 -9.54
CA GLY A 98 25.46 -7.16 -8.85
C GLY A 98 25.84 -5.85 -9.52
N ALA A 99 26.66 -5.07 -8.82
CA ALA A 99 27.16 -3.77 -9.31
C ALA A 99 27.94 -3.86 -10.61
N ALA A 100 28.38 -5.07 -10.98
CA ALA A 100 29.10 -5.36 -12.21
C ALA A 100 28.19 -5.35 -13.46
N GLY A 101 26.94 -5.73 -13.33
CA GLY A 101 26.03 -5.93 -14.47
C GLY A 101 25.02 -4.85 -14.72
N ASN A 102 24.73 -4.01 -13.74
CA ASN A 102 23.73 -2.98 -13.86
C ASN A 102 24.36 -1.58 -13.91
N VAL A 103 24.11 -0.86 -14.99
CA VAL A 103 24.45 0.57 -15.07
C VAL A 103 23.53 1.32 -14.10
N GLY A 104 24.13 1.89 -13.04
CA GLY A 104 23.37 2.58 -12.01
C GLY A 104 22.60 1.64 -11.08
N GLY A 105 23.12 0.40 -10.92
CA GLY A 105 22.56 -0.56 -9.98
C GLY A 105 22.42 0.03 -8.59
N TYR A 106 21.31 -0.26 -7.92
CA TYR A 106 21.16 0.04 -6.51
C TYR A 106 22.25 -0.66 -5.72
N ASN A 107 22.89 0.05 -4.82
CA ASN A 107 23.74 -0.57 -3.85
C ASN A 107 22.88 -1.52 -2.99
N ALA A 108 23.22 -2.80 -2.92
CA ALA A 108 22.50 -3.80 -2.14
C ALA A 108 22.26 -3.40 -0.68
N PHE A 109 23.14 -2.57 -0.12
CA PHE A 109 23.00 -1.99 1.22
C PHE A 109 21.66 -1.26 1.43
N TRP A 110 21.06 -0.71 0.39
CA TRP A 110 19.79 0.03 0.48
C TRP A 110 18.56 -0.85 0.21
N ILE A 111 18.77 -2.11 -0.16
CA ILE A 111 17.69 -3.07 -0.45
C ILE A 111 17.31 -3.77 0.86
N ASP A 112 16.04 -3.71 1.20
CA ASP A 112 15.44 -4.34 2.37
C ASP A 112 14.13 -5.01 1.93
N ASN A 113 14.28 -6.05 1.11
CA ASN A 113 13.15 -6.85 0.61
C ASN A 113 12.81 -8.03 1.52
N GLY A 114 13.49 -8.14 2.68
CA GLY A 114 13.32 -9.19 3.68
C GLY A 114 14.18 -10.42 3.42
N ASP A 115 14.37 -11.22 4.46
CA ASP A 115 15.33 -12.33 4.50
C ASP A 115 14.72 -13.69 4.18
N ALA A 116 13.41 -13.82 4.15
CA ALA A 116 12.73 -15.11 4.01
C ALA A 116 11.31 -15.01 3.47
N ALA A 117 10.79 -16.13 3.00
CA ALA A 117 9.36 -16.30 2.77
C ALA A 117 8.63 -16.35 4.12
N PHE A 118 7.51 -15.63 4.26
CA PHE A 118 6.74 -15.65 5.49
C PHE A 118 5.89 -16.92 5.66
N ALA A 119 5.55 -17.21 6.91
CA ALA A 119 4.63 -18.28 7.25
C ALA A 119 3.41 -17.74 8.00
N VAL A 120 2.24 -18.31 7.69
CA VAL A 120 0.99 -18.09 8.45
C VAL A 120 0.56 -19.43 9.01
N ASN A 121 0.36 -19.49 10.34
CA ASN A 121 0.07 -20.74 11.06
C ASN A 121 1.09 -21.86 10.76
N GLY A 122 2.38 -21.52 10.71
CA GLY A 122 3.48 -22.44 10.47
C GLY A 122 3.60 -22.97 9.05
N LYS A 123 2.86 -22.43 8.09
CA LYS A 123 2.92 -22.81 6.67
C LYS A 123 3.45 -21.66 5.83
N PHE A 124 4.58 -21.87 5.16
CA PHE A 124 5.16 -20.90 4.23
C PHE A 124 4.24 -20.68 3.04
N ARG A 125 4.16 -19.44 2.58
CA ARG A 125 3.26 -19.02 1.49
C ARG A 125 4.01 -18.81 0.17
N THR A 126 3.33 -19.16 -0.93
CA THR A 126 3.82 -18.91 -2.29
C THR A 126 3.45 -17.50 -2.80
N SER A 127 2.55 -16.80 -2.11
CA SER A 127 2.10 -15.44 -2.45
C SER A 127 1.40 -14.78 -1.27
N ILE A 128 1.36 -13.44 -1.27
CA ILE A 128 0.53 -12.64 -0.38
C ILE A 128 -0.95 -12.81 -0.78
N ILE A 129 -1.27 -12.76 -2.08
CA ILE A 129 -2.64 -12.97 -2.56
C ILE A 129 -3.08 -14.41 -2.28
N THR A 130 -4.24 -14.55 -1.65
CA THR A 130 -4.85 -15.82 -1.27
C THR A 130 -6.13 -16.14 -2.03
N LYS A 131 -6.79 -15.11 -2.55
CA LYS A 131 -7.97 -15.22 -3.43
C LYS A 131 -7.83 -14.24 -4.60
N PRO A 132 -8.08 -14.69 -5.83
CA PRO A 132 -8.47 -16.04 -6.27
C PRO A 132 -7.48 -17.16 -5.90
N ALA A 133 -7.91 -18.41 -6.03
CA ALA A 133 -7.14 -19.59 -5.58
C ALA A 133 -5.76 -19.73 -6.25
N ASN A 134 -5.60 -19.19 -7.47
CA ASN A 134 -4.33 -19.15 -8.17
C ASN A 134 -3.32 -18.16 -7.56
N GLY A 135 -3.72 -17.38 -6.54
CA GLY A 135 -2.84 -16.42 -5.84
C GLY A 135 -2.40 -15.23 -6.71
N ARG A 136 -3.18 -14.85 -7.70
CA ARG A 136 -2.89 -13.76 -8.63
C ARG A 136 -4.06 -12.78 -8.66
N THR A 137 -3.79 -11.53 -9.07
CA THR A 137 -4.86 -10.57 -9.33
C THR A 137 -5.83 -11.11 -10.39
N PRO A 138 -7.14 -10.84 -10.27
CA PRO A 138 -8.12 -11.25 -11.26
C PRO A 138 -7.85 -10.62 -12.64
N GLU A 139 -8.52 -11.16 -13.64
CA GLU A 139 -8.50 -10.56 -14.98
C GLU A 139 -9.08 -9.15 -14.95
N LEU A 140 -8.51 -8.30 -15.79
CA LEU A 140 -9.02 -6.95 -15.98
C LEU A 140 -10.32 -6.99 -16.81
N THR A 141 -11.25 -6.12 -16.45
CA THR A 141 -12.40 -5.80 -17.28
C THR A 141 -11.95 -5.16 -18.62
N PRO A 142 -12.80 -5.06 -19.63
CA PRO A 142 -12.48 -4.31 -20.86
C PRO A 142 -12.07 -2.86 -20.56
N ALA A 143 -12.79 -2.17 -19.65
CA ALA A 143 -12.46 -0.81 -19.22
C ALA A 143 -11.11 -0.75 -18.49
N GLY A 144 -10.83 -1.68 -17.59
CA GLY A 144 -9.55 -1.80 -16.88
C GLY A 144 -8.38 -2.05 -17.84
N LYS A 145 -8.55 -2.88 -18.88
CA LYS A 145 -7.53 -3.08 -19.93
C LYS A 145 -7.25 -1.78 -20.69
N GLN A 146 -8.29 -1.04 -21.04
CA GLN A 146 -8.16 0.25 -21.73
C GLN A 146 -7.48 1.30 -20.85
N ALA A 147 -7.89 1.44 -19.59
CA ALA A 147 -7.29 2.37 -18.64
C ALA A 147 -5.81 2.05 -18.41
N ARG A 148 -5.47 0.76 -18.26
CA ARG A 148 -4.08 0.32 -18.16
C ARG A 148 -3.26 0.67 -19.40
N ALA A 149 -3.77 0.38 -20.57
CA ALA A 149 -3.08 0.71 -21.83
C ALA A 149 -2.83 2.22 -21.96
N ALA A 150 -3.81 3.05 -21.61
CA ALA A 150 -3.68 4.51 -21.62
C ALA A 150 -2.61 4.99 -20.63
N ARG A 151 -2.61 4.44 -19.40
CA ARG A 151 -1.62 4.79 -18.36
C ARG A 151 -0.20 4.46 -18.77
N TYR A 152 0.02 3.28 -19.36
CA TYR A 152 1.35 2.82 -19.74
C TYR A 152 1.80 3.27 -21.15
N ARG A 153 0.96 3.96 -21.91
CA ARG A 153 1.30 4.48 -23.25
C ARG A 153 2.57 5.33 -23.25
N ASN A 154 2.76 6.09 -22.20
CA ASN A 154 3.87 7.03 -22.04
C ASN A 154 5.13 6.40 -21.39
N TYR A 155 5.06 5.13 -20.95
CA TYR A 155 6.20 4.42 -20.38
C TYR A 155 6.87 3.60 -21.47
N ARG A 156 7.80 4.24 -22.20
CA ARG A 156 8.57 3.60 -23.27
C ARG A 156 10.04 3.59 -22.92
N PRO A 157 10.80 2.56 -23.35
CA PRO A 157 12.25 2.60 -23.26
C PRO A 157 12.80 3.87 -23.89
N ASN A 158 13.79 4.48 -23.24
CA ASN A 158 14.49 5.62 -23.80
C ASN A 158 15.25 5.20 -25.05
N GLN A 159 14.91 5.78 -26.18
CA GLN A 159 15.55 5.53 -27.47
C GLN A 159 16.39 6.74 -27.96
N GLY A 160 16.62 7.74 -27.08
CA GLY A 160 17.32 8.94 -27.43
C GLY A 160 16.57 9.83 -28.45
N THR A 161 15.23 9.76 -28.49
CA THR A 161 14.41 10.53 -29.45
C THR A 161 13.21 11.15 -28.76
N ALA A 162 12.79 12.35 -29.21
CA ALA A 162 11.57 13.01 -28.76
C ALA A 162 10.32 12.45 -29.46
N TRP A 163 10.06 11.16 -29.28
CA TRP A 163 8.95 10.46 -29.96
C TRP A 163 7.57 11.09 -29.69
N TRP A 164 7.36 11.68 -28.51
CA TRP A 164 6.11 12.33 -28.10
C TRP A 164 5.76 13.55 -28.94
N VAL A 165 6.76 14.29 -29.41
CA VAL A 165 6.55 15.45 -30.34
C VAL A 165 6.00 14.98 -31.67
N LYS A 166 6.52 13.87 -32.22
CA LYS A 166 6.07 13.30 -33.51
C LYS A 166 4.66 12.71 -33.40
N GLU A 167 4.25 12.21 -32.28
CA GLU A 167 2.90 11.69 -32.05
C GLU A 167 1.87 12.80 -31.85
N GLY A 168 2.32 13.99 -31.43
CA GLY A 168 1.47 15.14 -31.13
C GLY A 168 0.61 14.98 -29.89
N GLY A 169 -0.03 16.08 -29.49
CA GLY A 169 -0.80 16.12 -28.24
C GLY A 169 0.08 16.30 -27.01
N GLN A 170 -0.47 16.06 -25.82
CA GLN A 170 0.25 16.21 -24.56
C GLN A 170 1.26 15.07 -24.38
N GLY A 171 2.54 15.42 -24.33
CA GLY A 171 3.64 14.50 -24.06
C GLY A 171 3.85 14.21 -22.57
N PRO A 172 4.57 13.14 -22.24
CA PRO A 172 4.79 12.74 -20.83
C PRO A 172 5.71 13.68 -20.05
N TYR A 173 6.34 14.64 -20.71
CA TYR A 173 7.32 15.57 -20.17
C TYR A 173 6.90 17.05 -20.32
N ASP A 174 5.67 17.33 -20.72
CA ASP A 174 5.17 18.70 -20.91
C ASP A 174 4.88 19.39 -19.59
N ASP A 175 4.50 18.58 -18.58
CA ASP A 175 4.23 19.02 -17.23
C ASP A 175 4.77 17.97 -16.24
N MET A 176 5.36 18.42 -15.12
CA MET A 176 5.79 17.52 -14.06
C MET A 176 4.62 16.77 -13.43
N GLU A 177 3.38 17.27 -13.51
CA GLU A 177 2.19 16.57 -13.02
C GLU A 177 1.87 15.30 -13.80
N LEU A 178 2.43 15.14 -14.98
CA LEU A 178 2.33 13.92 -15.80
C LEU A 178 3.32 12.83 -15.37
N ARG A 179 4.24 13.17 -14.45
CA ARG A 179 5.19 12.20 -13.92
C ARG A 179 4.58 11.41 -12.77
N PRO A 180 5.05 10.16 -12.52
CA PRO A 180 4.60 9.34 -11.43
C PRO A 180 4.73 10.04 -10.07
N LEU A 181 3.81 9.73 -9.14
CA LEU A 181 3.79 10.33 -7.81
C LEU A 181 5.09 10.10 -7.03
N ALA A 182 5.72 8.94 -7.20
CA ALA A 182 6.99 8.62 -6.55
C ALA A 182 8.16 9.45 -7.10
N GLU A 183 8.21 9.71 -8.41
CA GLU A 183 9.22 10.62 -9.00
C GLU A 183 9.06 12.06 -8.50
N ARG A 184 7.85 12.44 -8.12
CA ARG A 184 7.50 13.76 -7.58
C ARG A 184 7.60 13.83 -6.06
N CYS A 185 8.01 12.77 -5.39
CA CYS A 185 8.07 12.65 -3.92
C CYS A 185 6.72 12.95 -3.22
N LEU A 186 5.59 12.60 -3.84
CA LEU A 186 4.26 12.80 -3.28
C LEU A 186 3.72 11.56 -2.57
N LEU A 187 4.09 10.37 -3.03
CA LEU A 187 3.82 9.08 -2.40
C LEU A 187 4.98 8.12 -2.67
N GLY A 188 5.12 7.09 -1.84
CA GLY A 188 6.04 5.98 -2.09
C GLY A 188 5.71 5.18 -3.36
N PHE A 189 6.62 4.32 -3.75
CA PHE A 189 6.43 3.43 -4.90
C PHE A 189 5.31 2.42 -4.63
N GLY A 190 4.49 2.17 -5.63
CA GLY A 190 3.41 1.20 -5.54
C GLY A 190 2.44 1.50 -4.39
N SER A 191 1.98 0.47 -3.69
CA SER A 191 1.03 0.57 -2.59
C SER A 191 1.70 0.52 -1.20
N VAL A 192 2.88 1.12 -1.05
CA VAL A 192 3.62 1.07 0.22
C VAL A 192 2.96 1.92 1.31
N GLY A 193 2.44 3.08 0.98
CA GLY A 193 1.78 4.00 1.91
C GLY A 193 0.26 3.94 1.88
N GLY A 194 -0.34 3.56 0.75
CA GLY A 194 -1.78 3.49 0.57
C GLY A 194 -2.34 2.08 0.78
N PRO A 195 -3.66 1.93 1.03
CA PRO A 195 -4.27 0.61 1.18
C PRO A 195 -4.45 -0.11 -0.17
N PRO A 196 -4.27 -1.45 -0.20
CA PRO A 196 -3.61 -2.22 0.84
C PRO A 196 -2.15 -1.82 0.97
N MET A 197 -1.60 -1.90 2.20
CA MET A 197 -0.20 -1.58 2.47
C MET A 197 0.64 -2.81 2.16
N LEU A 198 1.44 -2.74 1.09
CA LEU A 198 2.19 -3.87 0.55
C LEU A 198 3.70 -3.67 0.72
N PRO A 199 4.49 -4.75 0.86
CA PRO A 199 5.93 -4.66 0.88
C PRO A 199 6.48 -4.20 -0.47
N VAL A 200 7.60 -3.52 -0.43
CA VAL A 200 8.35 -3.04 -1.59
C VAL A 200 9.84 -3.37 -1.41
N LEU A 201 10.68 -2.88 -2.31
CA LEU A 201 12.10 -3.21 -2.35
C LEU A 201 12.89 -2.69 -1.14
N TYR A 202 12.45 -1.60 -0.49
CA TYR A 202 13.15 -0.97 0.66
C TYR A 202 12.21 -0.04 1.45
N ASN A 203 12.63 0.39 2.65
CA ASN A 203 11.89 1.27 3.57
C ASN A 203 10.49 0.71 3.91
N ASN A 204 10.48 -0.55 4.34
CA ASN A 204 9.25 -1.31 4.63
C ASN A 204 8.68 -1.03 6.02
N LEU A 205 9.36 -0.26 6.87
CA LEU A 205 8.92 0.00 8.24
C LEU A 205 7.64 0.81 8.30
N LYS A 206 6.74 0.39 9.20
CA LYS A 206 5.50 1.09 9.55
C LYS A 206 5.48 1.38 11.05
N ARG A 207 5.26 2.63 11.42
CA ARG A 207 5.03 3.03 12.80
C ARG A 207 3.55 3.26 13.02
N ILE A 208 2.94 2.46 13.90
CA ILE A 208 1.54 2.60 14.31
C ILE A 208 1.48 3.37 15.63
N VAL A 209 0.57 4.35 15.71
CA VAL A 209 0.19 5.06 16.93
C VAL A 209 -1.32 4.98 17.07
N GLN A 210 -1.80 4.43 18.17
CA GLN A 210 -3.21 4.25 18.46
C GLN A 210 -3.65 5.19 19.58
N THR A 211 -4.82 5.80 19.40
CA THR A 211 -5.55 6.57 20.40
C THR A 211 -6.99 6.06 20.48
N ASP A 212 -7.80 6.61 21.37
CA ASP A 212 -9.22 6.23 21.52
C ASP A 212 -10.06 6.53 20.28
N SER A 213 -9.65 7.50 19.45
CA SER A 213 -10.42 7.98 18.30
C SER A 213 -9.75 7.78 16.95
N HIS A 214 -8.45 7.49 16.93
CA HIS A 214 -7.68 7.36 15.69
C HIS A 214 -6.61 6.30 15.79
N VAL A 215 -6.30 5.68 14.65
CA VAL A 215 -5.07 4.95 14.42
C VAL A 215 -4.30 5.66 13.31
N MET A 216 -3.05 6.03 13.58
CA MET A 216 -2.14 6.61 12.60
C MET A 216 -1.09 5.59 12.20
N ILE A 217 -0.80 5.49 10.92
CA ILE A 217 0.25 4.63 10.37
C ILE A 217 1.20 5.53 9.58
N LEU A 218 2.40 5.73 10.13
CA LEU A 218 3.51 6.37 9.43
C LEU A 218 4.25 5.31 8.61
N THR A 219 4.43 5.56 7.35
CA THR A 219 5.26 4.77 6.42
C THR A 219 6.63 5.41 6.32
N GLU A 220 7.71 4.64 6.44
CA GLU A 220 9.07 5.16 6.33
C GLU A 220 9.32 5.74 4.93
N MET A 221 8.96 5.02 3.86
CA MET A 221 9.10 5.50 2.49
C MET A 221 8.27 6.77 2.27
N VAL A 222 8.95 7.87 1.90
CA VAL A 222 8.35 9.19 1.63
C VAL A 222 7.57 9.76 2.81
N HIS A 223 7.76 9.21 4.02
CA HIS A 223 7.11 9.63 5.29
C HIS A 223 5.58 9.81 5.19
N ASP A 224 4.91 9.00 4.37
CA ASP A 224 3.47 9.03 4.23
C ASP A 224 2.77 8.72 5.56
N VAL A 225 1.75 9.50 5.91
CA VAL A 225 0.94 9.29 7.10
C VAL A 225 -0.50 8.99 6.71
N ARG A 226 -0.97 7.82 7.11
CA ARG A 226 -2.36 7.44 6.96
C ARG A 226 -3.08 7.57 8.29
N VAL A 227 -4.21 8.29 8.31
CA VAL A 227 -5.04 8.49 9.49
C VAL A 227 -6.35 7.72 9.33
N ILE A 228 -6.60 6.77 10.22
CA ILE A 228 -7.82 5.98 10.31
C ILE A 228 -8.67 6.57 11.44
N ARG A 229 -9.86 7.07 11.14
CA ARG A 229 -10.81 7.60 12.13
C ARG A 229 -11.65 6.46 12.69
N LEU A 230 -11.64 6.27 13.99
CA LEU A 230 -12.40 5.18 14.62
C LEU A 230 -13.86 5.57 14.84
N ASN A 231 -14.77 4.63 14.54
CA ASN A 231 -16.21 4.76 14.72
C ASN A 231 -16.80 6.04 14.07
N ALA A 232 -16.28 6.41 12.92
CA ALA A 232 -16.67 7.60 12.16
C ALA A 232 -17.39 7.21 10.86
N GLU A 233 -18.11 8.17 10.29
CA GLU A 233 -18.65 8.05 8.93
C GLU A 233 -17.60 8.48 7.89
N HIS A 234 -17.69 7.94 6.68
CA HIS A 234 -16.89 8.42 5.56
C HIS A 234 -17.19 9.89 5.24
N ARG A 235 -16.16 10.61 4.82
CA ARG A 235 -16.34 11.97 4.30
C ARG A 235 -17.12 11.93 2.98
N SER A 236 -17.57 13.10 2.55
CA SER A 236 -18.22 13.25 1.24
C SER A 236 -17.36 12.64 0.13
N SER A 237 -17.99 11.92 -0.80
CA SER A 237 -17.33 11.35 -1.98
C SER A 237 -16.73 12.38 -2.93
N GLN A 238 -16.98 13.66 -2.71
CA GLN A 238 -16.30 14.76 -3.41
C GLN A 238 -14.88 15.03 -2.87
N LEU A 239 -14.57 14.56 -1.65
CA LEU A 239 -13.26 14.71 -1.02
C LEU A 239 -12.44 13.44 -1.26
N ARG A 240 -11.73 13.42 -2.38
CA ARG A 240 -10.92 12.28 -2.80
C ARG A 240 -9.43 12.52 -2.56
N SER A 241 -8.69 11.45 -2.29
CA SER A 241 -7.23 11.50 -2.15
C SER A 241 -6.57 10.25 -2.74
N TRP A 242 -5.24 10.29 -2.88
CA TRP A 242 -4.47 9.13 -3.38
C TRP A 242 -4.54 7.92 -2.46
N MET A 243 -4.64 8.14 -1.14
CA MET A 243 -4.75 7.07 -0.12
C MET A 243 -6.19 6.84 0.37
N GLY A 244 -7.17 7.54 -0.23
CA GLY A 244 -8.58 7.43 0.13
C GLY A 244 -8.93 8.03 1.49
N ASP A 245 -10.14 7.75 1.95
CA ASP A 245 -10.68 8.12 3.25
C ASP A 245 -10.90 6.85 4.09
N SER A 246 -10.13 6.67 5.16
CA SER A 246 -10.14 5.49 6.01
C SER A 246 -10.95 5.69 7.26
N VAL A 247 -11.91 4.78 7.51
CA VAL A 247 -12.64 4.67 8.77
C VAL A 247 -12.46 3.28 9.35
N GLY A 248 -12.39 3.18 10.67
CA GLY A 248 -12.15 1.92 11.35
C GLY A 248 -13.11 1.67 12.50
N HIS A 249 -13.29 0.41 12.82
CA HIS A 249 -14.01 -0.06 14.01
C HIS A 249 -13.41 -1.37 14.51
N TRP A 250 -13.67 -1.70 15.76
CA TRP A 250 -13.20 -2.94 16.34
C TRP A 250 -14.25 -4.06 16.23
N GLU A 251 -13.85 -5.21 15.71
CA GLU A 251 -14.59 -6.47 15.76
C GLU A 251 -13.86 -7.42 16.70
N GLY A 252 -14.23 -7.43 17.99
CA GLY A 252 -13.51 -8.18 19.00
C GLY A 252 -12.07 -7.68 19.18
N ASP A 253 -11.09 -8.51 18.84
CA ASP A 253 -9.64 -8.24 18.92
C ASP A 253 -9.04 -7.73 17.60
N THR A 254 -9.87 -7.47 16.58
CA THR A 254 -9.43 -7.13 15.23
C THR A 254 -9.90 -5.73 14.86
N LEU A 255 -8.97 -4.85 14.46
CA LEU A 255 -9.30 -3.58 13.85
C LEU A 255 -9.68 -3.83 12.39
N VAL A 256 -10.90 -3.44 12.02
CA VAL A 256 -11.40 -3.47 10.64
C VAL A 256 -11.40 -2.06 10.09
N VAL A 257 -10.82 -1.86 8.93
CA VAL A 257 -10.69 -0.56 8.27
C VAL A 257 -11.33 -0.64 6.89
N ASP A 258 -12.25 0.27 6.62
CA ASP A 258 -12.85 0.47 5.29
C ASP A 258 -12.29 1.76 4.69
N THR A 259 -11.82 1.69 3.44
CA THR A 259 -11.24 2.84 2.74
C THR A 259 -11.87 2.99 1.37
N VAL A 260 -12.38 4.19 1.11
CA VAL A 260 -13.03 4.61 -0.13
C VAL A 260 -12.56 6.02 -0.52
N ASN A 261 -13.20 6.67 -1.48
CA ASN A 261 -12.93 8.05 -1.89
C ASN A 261 -11.51 8.26 -2.45
N PHE A 262 -11.07 7.33 -3.27
CA PHE A 262 -9.82 7.44 -4.00
C PHE A 262 -9.96 8.37 -5.23
N VAL A 263 -8.85 8.97 -5.64
CA VAL A 263 -8.73 9.64 -6.94
C VAL A 263 -8.59 8.61 -8.07
N SER A 264 -8.70 9.02 -9.33
CA SER A 264 -8.60 8.15 -10.50
C SER A 264 -7.23 7.48 -10.72
N ASN A 265 -6.21 7.86 -9.96
CA ASN A 265 -4.90 7.22 -9.94
C ASN A 265 -4.43 7.04 -8.50
N PRO A 266 -5.02 6.09 -7.75
CA PRO A 266 -4.72 5.88 -6.35
C PRO A 266 -3.32 5.29 -6.14
N ALA A 267 -2.90 5.21 -4.88
CA ALA A 267 -1.64 4.58 -4.49
C ALA A 267 -1.52 3.12 -4.98
N LEU A 268 -2.62 2.36 -4.96
CA LEU A 268 -2.64 1.01 -5.54
C LEU A 268 -2.59 1.08 -7.06
N SER A 269 -1.44 0.73 -7.61
CA SER A 269 -1.22 0.75 -9.06
C SER A 269 -2.22 -0.13 -9.82
N GLY A 270 -2.86 0.45 -10.83
CA GLY A 270 -3.83 -0.23 -11.68
C GLY A 270 -5.28 -0.09 -11.23
N ALA A 271 -5.55 0.36 -10.00
CA ALA A 271 -6.89 0.68 -9.52
C ALA A 271 -7.38 2.04 -10.05
N ASP A 272 -8.65 2.35 -9.82
CA ASP A 272 -9.28 3.59 -10.22
C ASP A 272 -10.11 4.20 -9.06
N GLU A 273 -10.85 5.26 -9.30
CA GLU A 273 -11.61 6.01 -8.31
C GLU A 273 -12.72 5.22 -7.59
N ASN A 274 -13.12 4.07 -8.14
CA ASN A 274 -14.08 3.15 -7.55
C ASN A 274 -13.44 2.10 -6.62
N LEU A 275 -12.15 2.25 -6.35
CA LEU A 275 -11.43 1.39 -5.41
C LEU A 275 -12.07 1.46 -4.02
N ARG A 276 -12.28 0.29 -3.44
CA ARG A 276 -12.56 0.09 -2.02
C ARG A 276 -11.63 -0.95 -1.47
N VAL A 277 -11.04 -0.66 -0.32
CA VAL A 277 -10.16 -1.61 0.38
C VAL A 277 -10.67 -1.83 1.79
N ILE A 278 -10.89 -3.09 2.13
CA ILE A 278 -11.23 -3.51 3.49
C ILE A 278 -10.01 -4.20 4.07
N GLU A 279 -9.52 -3.72 5.20
CA GLU A 279 -8.32 -4.22 5.87
C GLU A 279 -8.66 -4.70 7.27
N ARG A 280 -7.88 -5.67 7.75
CA ARG A 280 -8.02 -6.23 9.09
C ARG A 280 -6.64 -6.35 9.72
N PHE A 281 -6.49 -5.77 10.90
CA PHE A 281 -5.26 -5.81 11.69
C PHE A 281 -5.57 -6.60 12.97
N LYS A 282 -4.98 -7.77 13.08
CA LYS A 282 -5.14 -8.63 14.24
C LYS A 282 -3.79 -8.82 14.93
N LYS A 283 -3.72 -8.46 16.21
CA LYS A 283 -2.51 -8.67 17.01
C LYS A 283 -2.36 -10.14 17.37
N GLU A 284 -1.21 -10.72 17.04
CA GLU A 284 -0.86 -12.09 17.40
C GLU A 284 -0.14 -12.16 18.77
N LYS A 285 0.01 -13.36 19.29
CA LYS A 285 0.58 -13.60 20.66
C LYS A 285 2.06 -13.19 20.75
N ASP A 286 2.79 -13.25 19.67
CA ASP A 286 4.19 -12.85 19.57
C ASP A 286 4.39 -11.34 19.40
N GLY A 287 3.30 -10.57 19.36
CA GLY A 287 3.30 -9.13 19.18
C GLY A 287 3.29 -8.68 17.72
N SER A 288 3.43 -9.58 16.76
CA SER A 288 3.23 -9.28 15.34
C SER A 288 1.76 -8.95 15.04
N LEU A 289 1.49 -8.39 13.86
CA LEU A 289 0.14 -8.26 13.34
C LEU A 289 -0.06 -9.26 12.20
N LEU A 290 -1.18 -9.97 12.21
CA LEU A 290 -1.70 -10.57 11.00
C LEU A 290 -2.52 -9.50 10.26
N TYR A 291 -1.96 -9.03 9.17
CA TYR A 291 -2.63 -8.09 8.28
C TYR A 291 -3.31 -8.85 7.14
N SER A 292 -4.59 -8.58 6.92
CA SER A 292 -5.32 -9.12 5.79
C SER A 292 -6.12 -8.01 5.11
N PHE A 293 -6.34 -8.17 3.82
CA PHE A 293 -7.02 -7.16 3.03
C PHE A 293 -7.90 -7.78 1.94
N ARG A 294 -8.91 -7.03 1.54
CA ARG A 294 -9.77 -7.29 0.38
C ARG A 294 -9.84 -6.03 -0.47
N VAL A 295 -9.59 -6.20 -1.75
CA VAL A 295 -9.61 -5.14 -2.76
C VAL A 295 -10.79 -5.34 -3.68
N GLU A 296 -11.56 -4.29 -3.87
CA GLU A 296 -12.72 -4.24 -4.76
C GLU A 296 -12.60 -3.02 -5.68
N ASP A 297 -12.59 -3.26 -6.98
CA ASP A 297 -12.74 -2.22 -8.00
C ASP A 297 -13.40 -2.87 -9.23
N PRO A 298 -14.73 -2.87 -9.30
CA PRO A 298 -15.47 -3.56 -10.37
C PRO A 298 -15.29 -2.89 -11.74
N THR A 299 -14.75 -1.70 -11.81
CA THR A 299 -14.41 -1.05 -13.08
C THR A 299 -13.10 -1.58 -13.64
N VAL A 300 -12.21 -2.07 -12.77
CA VAL A 300 -10.87 -2.53 -13.13
C VAL A 300 -10.77 -4.05 -13.18
N TRP A 301 -11.22 -4.76 -12.13
CA TRP A 301 -11.08 -6.22 -12.02
C TRP A 301 -12.44 -6.93 -12.12
N THR A 302 -12.44 -8.11 -12.72
CA THR A 302 -13.65 -8.93 -12.90
C THR A 302 -14.21 -9.46 -11.59
N THR A 303 -13.38 -9.58 -10.55
CA THR A 303 -13.78 -10.00 -9.19
C THR A 303 -12.90 -9.29 -8.16
N ALA A 304 -13.36 -9.25 -6.90
CA ALA A 304 -12.52 -8.84 -5.78
C ALA A 304 -11.37 -9.83 -5.54
N TRP A 305 -10.28 -9.34 -4.93
CA TRP A 305 -9.14 -10.18 -4.53
C TRP A 305 -8.71 -9.91 -3.11
N GLU A 306 -8.11 -10.91 -2.48
CA GLU A 306 -7.75 -10.88 -1.06
C GLU A 306 -6.33 -11.37 -0.85
N GLY A 307 -5.70 -10.88 0.19
CA GLY A 307 -4.39 -11.32 0.64
C GLY A 307 -4.24 -11.23 2.15
N ASP A 308 -3.24 -11.94 2.66
CA ASP A 308 -2.84 -11.87 4.07
C ASP A 308 -1.34 -12.10 4.22
N PHE A 309 -0.71 -11.43 5.17
CA PHE A 309 0.67 -11.68 5.58
C PHE A 309 0.97 -11.08 6.96
N PRO A 310 1.95 -11.62 7.68
CA PRO A 310 2.33 -11.10 8.98
C PRO A 310 3.14 -9.81 8.83
N TRP A 311 2.97 -8.91 9.80
CA TRP A 311 3.81 -7.74 10.04
C TRP A 311 4.59 -7.99 11.33
N PRO A 312 5.80 -8.53 11.27
CA PRO A 312 6.65 -8.71 12.45
C PRO A 312 6.86 -7.39 13.19
N ARG A 313 6.80 -7.46 14.52
CA ARG A 313 7.17 -6.31 15.36
C ARG A 313 8.68 -6.20 15.40
N THR A 314 9.19 -4.97 15.28
CA THR A 314 10.62 -4.67 15.37
C THR A 314 10.88 -3.49 16.31
N ASP A 315 12.11 -3.40 16.82
CA ASP A 315 12.62 -2.26 17.57
C ASP A 315 13.48 -1.33 16.68
N ASP A 316 13.54 -1.60 15.39
CA ASP A 316 14.23 -0.79 14.41
C ASP A 316 13.68 0.62 14.35
N LYS A 317 14.58 1.55 14.03
CA LYS A 317 14.24 2.97 13.93
C LYS A 317 13.72 3.29 12.55
N VAL A 318 12.59 3.97 12.50
CA VAL A 318 12.12 4.62 11.28
C VAL A 318 13.00 5.84 11.04
N TYR A 319 13.68 5.86 9.90
CA TYR A 319 14.55 6.96 9.50
C TYR A 319 13.79 7.97 8.62
N GLU A 320 14.34 9.17 8.52
CA GLU A 320 13.85 10.16 7.58
C GLU A 320 14.10 9.69 6.14
N TYR A 321 13.08 9.81 5.31
CA TYR A 321 13.18 9.61 3.86
C TYR A 321 13.18 11.00 3.18
N ALA A 322 14.35 11.56 2.97
CA ALA A 322 14.56 12.90 2.43
C ALA A 322 14.45 12.91 0.89
N CYS A 323 13.27 12.61 0.37
CA CYS A 323 13.02 12.44 -1.07
C CYS A 323 13.30 13.70 -1.87
N HIS A 324 12.88 14.87 -1.37
CA HIS A 324 13.00 16.14 -2.08
C HIS A 324 14.44 16.65 -2.14
N GLU A 325 15.22 16.48 -1.07
CA GLU A 325 16.55 17.02 -0.91
C GLU A 325 17.55 16.43 -1.91
N GLY A 326 17.35 15.18 -2.33
CA GLY A 326 18.18 14.48 -3.31
C GLY A 326 17.53 14.31 -4.69
N ASN A 327 16.35 14.87 -4.94
CA ASN A 327 15.58 14.63 -6.16
C ASN A 327 16.08 15.48 -7.35
N TYR A 328 17.33 15.26 -7.75
CA TYR A 328 17.86 15.81 -9.00
C TYR A 328 17.31 15.11 -10.24
N ALA A 329 16.76 13.89 -10.08
CA ALA A 329 16.28 13.08 -11.18
C ALA A 329 15.10 13.76 -11.91
N LEU A 330 14.11 14.29 -11.20
CA LEU A 330 12.96 14.94 -11.81
C LEU A 330 13.36 16.11 -12.71
N GLY A 331 14.21 17.02 -12.21
CA GLY A 331 14.73 18.14 -12.98
C GLY A 331 15.55 17.70 -14.21
N ASN A 332 16.36 16.66 -14.09
CA ASN A 332 17.15 16.11 -15.18
C ASN A 332 16.31 15.40 -16.22
N ILE A 333 15.25 14.69 -15.84
CA ILE A 333 14.28 14.07 -16.76
C ILE A 333 13.61 15.16 -17.61
N MET A 334 13.10 16.22 -16.99
CA MET A 334 12.42 17.31 -17.69
C MET A 334 13.38 18.08 -18.63
N ARG A 335 14.61 18.35 -18.17
CA ARG A 335 15.65 18.98 -18.98
C ARG A 335 16.08 18.09 -20.15
N GLY A 336 16.29 16.81 -19.92
CA GLY A 336 16.66 15.86 -20.97
C GLY A 336 15.60 15.80 -22.08
N ALA A 337 14.32 15.86 -21.72
CA ALA A 337 13.24 15.93 -22.70
C ALA A 337 13.34 17.20 -23.57
N ARG A 338 13.59 18.36 -22.97
CA ARG A 338 13.78 19.63 -23.74
C ARG A 338 14.97 19.58 -24.70
N LEU A 339 16.06 18.91 -24.31
CA LEU A 339 17.22 18.75 -25.20
C LEU A 339 16.88 17.86 -26.40
N LEU A 340 16.20 16.73 -26.19
CA LEU A 340 15.78 15.86 -27.29
C LEU A 340 14.80 16.55 -28.25
N GLU A 341 13.93 17.42 -27.76
CA GLU A 341 13.04 18.23 -28.59
C GLU A 341 13.82 19.23 -29.44
N GLN A 342 14.80 19.91 -28.88
CA GLN A 342 15.69 20.84 -29.61
C GLN A 342 16.50 20.11 -30.71
N GLU A 343 17.03 18.94 -30.41
CA GLU A 343 17.74 18.10 -31.38
C GLU A 343 16.81 17.71 -32.53
N LEU A 344 15.55 17.32 -32.26
CA LEU A 344 14.56 16.99 -33.29
C LEU A 344 14.24 18.19 -34.18
N GLU A 345 14.10 19.40 -33.62
CA GLU A 345 13.87 20.64 -34.38
C GLU A 345 15.06 20.97 -35.28
N ALA A 346 16.29 20.85 -34.77
CA ALA A 346 17.52 21.08 -35.52
C ALA A 346 17.65 20.12 -36.72
N ASP A 347 17.40 18.82 -36.49
CA ASP A 347 17.44 17.79 -37.55
C ASP A 347 16.37 18.06 -38.64
N SER A 348 15.18 18.50 -38.23
CA SER A 348 14.09 18.80 -39.12
C SER A 348 14.39 20.02 -40.00
N SER A 349 15.13 21.00 -39.45
CA SER A 349 15.54 22.21 -40.16
C SER A 349 16.70 21.94 -41.13
N ALA A 350 17.62 21.03 -40.79
CA ALA A 350 18.74 20.64 -41.65
C ALA A 350 18.37 19.72 -42.82
N GLY A 351 17.28 18.95 -42.69
CA GLY A 351 16.78 18.05 -43.73
C GLY A 351 15.81 18.69 -44.73
N GLY A 352 15.49 19.98 -44.59
CA GLY A 352 14.59 20.77 -45.43
C GLY A 352 15.29 21.66 -46.48
N GLU A 353 16.63 21.61 -46.58
CA GLU A 353 17.42 22.19 -47.68
C GLU A 353 17.76 21.08 -48.68
#